data_90ac43d1de76f975e643c54e633f4cd1
#
_entry.id   90ac43d1de76f975e643c54e633f4cd1
#
_cell.length_a   1.000
_cell.length_b   1.000
_cell.length_c   1.000
_cell.angle_alpha   90.00
_cell.angle_beta   90.00
_cell.angle_gamma   90.00
#
_symmetry.space_group_name_H-M   'P 1'
#
loop_
_entity.id
_entity.type
_entity.pdbx_description
1 polymer ?
#
loop_
_entity_poly.entity_id
_entity_poly.type
_entity_poly.pdbx_seq_one_letter_code
_entity_poly.pdbx_strand_id
1 'polypeptide(L)'
;FAQLCLRAGTAPAKRAGAVFLQSENVHPHQLRQLRGTFGCPVAMSYGSTERVVFGEQLGWSGDEPVYGFHPLYGLTEIAEDGCIVGTGFINSAMPLLRYVSDDVASPAGDGYTVTGHRQAPIIGRNGEHVSTASLCDLDESVDCLLAFQFVQEEPGRLVMNYLSSEPLGDGQIMAIRKCVSEKLLGSFDIEVTRVEALERTARGKMALLVQRLEVEE
;
A
#
# COMPACT_ATOMS: atom_id res chain seq x y z
N PHE A 1 4.46 -16.26 2.90
CA PHE A 1 3.94 -17.53 3.43
C PHE A 1 2.51 -17.80 2.94
N ALA A 2 1.55 -16.88 3.10
CA ALA A 2 0.17 -17.03 2.63
C ALA A 2 0.11 -17.40 1.13
N GLN A 3 0.83 -16.67 0.30
CA GLN A 3 0.94 -16.97 -1.13
C GLN A 3 1.52 -18.36 -1.43
N LEU A 4 2.54 -18.78 -0.68
CA LEU A 4 3.11 -20.13 -0.85
C LEU A 4 2.08 -21.20 -0.51
N CYS A 5 1.29 -21.02 0.54
CA CYS A 5 0.19 -21.93 0.90
C CYS A 5 -0.88 -21.99 -0.20
N LEU A 6 -1.32 -20.83 -0.69
CA LEU A 6 -2.32 -20.77 -1.76
C LEU A 6 -1.85 -21.47 -3.04
N ARG A 7 -0.60 -21.27 -3.45
CA ARG A 7 -0.02 -21.91 -4.63
C ARG A 7 0.18 -23.39 -4.49
N ALA A 8 0.60 -23.83 -3.30
CA ALA A 8 0.76 -25.25 -3.01
C ALA A 8 -0.59 -25.97 -2.82
N GLY A 9 -1.71 -25.24 -2.83
CA GLY A 9 -3.02 -25.80 -2.52
C GLY A 9 -3.09 -26.41 -1.10
N THR A 10 -2.24 -25.92 -0.19
CA THR A 10 -2.10 -26.45 1.17
C THR A 10 -2.56 -25.41 2.19
N ALA A 11 -3.28 -25.85 3.20
CA ALA A 11 -3.57 -25.02 4.36
C ALA A 11 -2.35 -24.96 5.31
N PRO A 12 -2.20 -23.89 6.11
CA PRO A 12 -1.22 -23.87 7.17
C PRO A 12 -1.37 -25.07 8.12
N ALA A 13 -0.25 -25.67 8.51
CA ALA A 13 -0.25 -26.85 9.39
C ALA A 13 -0.88 -26.59 10.77
N LYS A 14 -0.90 -25.33 11.22
CA LYS A 14 -1.57 -24.88 12.43
C LYS A 14 -2.60 -23.80 12.11
N ARG A 15 -3.78 -23.89 12.72
CA ARG A 15 -4.80 -22.83 12.61
C ARG A 15 -4.34 -21.60 13.41
N ALA A 16 -4.35 -20.44 12.76
CA ALA A 16 -4.20 -19.17 13.44
C ALA A 16 -5.56 -18.74 14.03
N GLY A 17 -5.57 -18.21 15.24
CA GLY A 17 -6.77 -17.62 15.83
C GLY A 17 -7.08 -16.23 15.28
N ALA A 18 -6.04 -15.48 14.91
CA ALA A 18 -6.11 -14.19 14.23
C ALA A 18 -4.78 -13.92 13.52
N VAL A 19 -4.81 -13.05 12.53
CA VAL A 19 -3.62 -12.44 11.89
C VAL A 19 -3.58 -10.98 12.30
N PHE A 20 -2.47 -10.54 12.88
CA PHE A 20 -2.25 -9.16 13.25
C PHE A 20 -1.17 -8.54 12.35
N LEU A 21 -1.48 -7.41 11.73
CA LEU A 21 -0.62 -6.72 10.78
C LEU A 21 -0.23 -5.35 11.31
N GLN A 22 1.02 -4.98 11.12
CA GLN A 22 1.60 -3.73 11.59
C GLN A 22 2.75 -3.28 10.69
N SER A 23 3.07 -2.00 10.73
CA SER A 23 4.27 -1.37 10.16
C SER A 23 4.28 -1.16 8.65
N GLU A 24 3.45 -1.83 7.88
CA GLU A 24 3.34 -1.65 6.43
C GLU A 24 1.87 -1.60 6.02
N ASN A 25 1.61 -0.88 4.94
CA ASN A 25 0.27 -0.88 4.33
C ASN A 25 -0.03 -2.23 3.72
N VAL A 26 -1.26 -2.66 3.85
CA VAL A 26 -1.76 -3.91 3.26
C VAL A 26 -2.73 -3.57 2.15
N HIS A 27 -2.39 -4.00 0.95
CA HIS A 27 -3.25 -3.78 -0.22
C HIS A 27 -4.42 -4.79 -0.25
N PRO A 28 -5.55 -4.45 -0.88
CA PRO A 28 -6.74 -5.30 -0.93
C PRO A 28 -6.45 -6.74 -1.39
N HIS A 29 -5.62 -6.94 -2.42
CA HIS A 29 -5.24 -8.27 -2.88
C HIS A 29 -4.50 -9.10 -1.82
N GLN A 30 -3.61 -8.47 -1.04
CA GLN A 30 -2.90 -9.14 0.06
C GLN A 30 -3.85 -9.53 1.18
N LEU A 31 -4.82 -8.65 1.48
CA LEU A 31 -5.85 -8.92 2.48
C LEU A 31 -6.73 -10.12 2.05
N ARG A 32 -7.14 -10.18 0.78
CA ARG A 32 -7.87 -11.34 0.23
C ARG A 32 -7.06 -12.63 0.37
N GLN A 33 -5.76 -12.59 0.04
CA GLN A 33 -4.86 -13.75 0.19
C GLN A 33 -4.72 -14.19 1.65
N LEU A 34 -4.57 -13.25 2.59
CA LEU A 34 -4.48 -13.57 4.01
C LEU A 34 -5.78 -14.21 4.54
N ARG A 35 -6.91 -13.60 4.23
CA ARG A 35 -8.24 -14.13 4.61
C ARG A 35 -8.48 -15.53 4.03
N GLY A 36 -8.15 -15.73 2.75
CA GLY A 36 -8.30 -17.02 2.07
C GLY A 36 -7.38 -18.11 2.61
N THR A 37 -6.15 -17.75 3.01
CA THR A 37 -5.17 -18.71 3.52
C THR A 37 -5.45 -19.15 4.97
N PHE A 38 -5.73 -18.18 5.84
CA PHE A 38 -5.82 -18.44 7.28
C PHE A 38 -7.26 -18.70 7.77
N GLY A 39 -8.26 -18.18 7.06
CA GLY A 39 -9.66 -18.34 7.42
C GLY A 39 -10.01 -17.78 8.82
N CYS A 40 -9.28 -16.77 9.28
CA CYS A 40 -9.44 -16.19 10.60
C CYS A 40 -9.49 -14.64 10.50
N PRO A 41 -9.90 -13.94 11.57
CA PRO A 41 -9.90 -12.48 11.61
C PRO A 41 -8.52 -11.90 11.31
N VAL A 42 -8.51 -10.82 10.53
CA VAL A 42 -7.32 -9.99 10.27
C VAL A 42 -7.52 -8.67 10.96
N ALA A 43 -6.62 -8.31 11.86
CA ALA A 43 -6.61 -7.04 12.59
C ALA A 43 -5.34 -6.26 12.25
N MET A 44 -5.45 -4.93 12.30
CA MET A 44 -4.37 -4.02 11.95
C MET A 44 -4.21 -2.95 13.00
N SER A 45 -3.00 -2.41 13.13
CA SER A 45 -2.76 -1.15 13.84
C SER A 45 -1.91 -0.23 12.99
N TYR A 46 -2.13 1.06 13.16
CA TYR A 46 -1.30 2.11 12.59
C TYR A 46 -0.37 2.68 13.66
N GLY A 47 0.86 3.01 13.29
CA GLY A 47 1.79 3.68 14.19
C GLY A 47 3.07 4.08 13.49
N SER A 48 3.68 5.17 13.96
CA SER A 48 4.93 5.69 13.46
C SER A 48 6.11 5.29 14.35
N THR A 49 7.30 5.17 13.76
CA THR A 49 8.56 4.90 14.47
C THR A 49 8.88 6.03 15.46
N GLU A 50 8.48 7.25 15.16
CA GLU A 50 8.63 8.45 15.99
C GLU A 50 7.78 8.42 17.25
N ARG A 51 6.82 7.49 17.34
CA ARG A 51 5.91 7.30 18.48
C ARG A 51 5.07 8.53 18.81
N VAL A 52 4.59 9.23 17.79
CA VAL A 52 3.73 10.41 17.93
C VAL A 52 2.25 10.09 17.75
N VAL A 53 1.95 9.04 16.99
CA VAL A 53 0.59 8.60 16.69
C VAL A 53 0.48 7.09 16.83
N PHE A 54 -0.64 6.63 17.38
CA PHE A 54 -1.05 5.23 17.36
C PHE A 54 -2.54 5.14 17.06
N GLY A 55 -2.89 4.30 16.08
CA GLY A 55 -4.26 4.03 15.68
C GLY A 55 -4.61 2.55 15.86
N GLU A 56 -5.70 2.29 16.57
CA GLU A 56 -6.32 0.97 16.64
C GLU A 56 -7.40 0.84 15.57
N GLN A 57 -7.55 -0.34 15.02
CA GLN A 57 -8.58 -0.60 14.02
C GLN A 57 -9.97 -0.62 14.67
N LEU A 58 -10.86 0.29 14.20
CA LEU A 58 -12.27 0.33 14.59
C LEU A 58 -13.13 -0.56 13.70
N GLY A 59 -12.75 -0.73 12.44
CA GLY A 59 -13.53 -1.47 11.45
C GLY A 59 -12.89 -1.44 10.07
N TRP A 60 -13.74 -1.60 9.06
CA TRP A 60 -13.35 -1.61 7.65
C TRP A 60 -14.27 -0.68 6.84
N SER A 61 -13.69 0.02 5.89
CA SER A 61 -14.40 0.74 4.82
C SER A 61 -14.04 0.04 3.50
N GLY A 62 -14.91 -0.86 3.03
CA GLY A 62 -14.53 -1.82 1.98
C GLY A 62 -13.40 -2.74 2.46
N ASP A 63 -12.28 -2.74 1.75
CA ASP A 63 -11.06 -3.47 2.12
C ASP A 63 -10.00 -2.59 2.82
N GLU A 64 -10.33 -1.33 3.15
CA GLU A 64 -9.46 -0.43 3.88
C GLU A 64 -9.73 -0.44 5.38
N PRO A 65 -8.71 -0.55 6.25
CA PRO A 65 -8.90 -0.47 7.69
C PRO A 65 -9.23 0.96 8.12
N VAL A 66 -10.21 1.10 8.99
CA VAL A 66 -10.57 2.37 9.63
C VAL A 66 -9.94 2.41 11.01
N TYR A 67 -9.18 3.45 11.28
CA TYR A 67 -8.44 3.62 12.54
C TYR A 67 -9.03 4.71 13.42
N GLY A 68 -9.08 4.44 14.73
CA GLY A 68 -9.26 5.45 15.75
C GLY A 68 -7.92 5.80 16.38
N PHE A 69 -7.53 7.06 16.41
CA PHE A 69 -6.27 7.47 17.02
C PHE A 69 -6.39 7.53 18.55
N HIS A 70 -5.42 6.93 19.23
CA HIS A 70 -5.47 6.74 20.68
C HIS A 70 -5.05 8.00 21.44
N PRO A 71 -5.98 8.68 22.17
CA PRO A 71 -5.72 10.02 22.73
C PRO A 71 -4.72 10.03 23.89
N LEU A 72 -4.48 8.89 24.54
CA LEU A 72 -3.47 8.79 25.60
C LEU A 72 -2.05 8.53 25.08
N TYR A 73 -1.94 8.14 23.80
CA TYR A 73 -0.66 7.92 23.14
C TYR A 73 -0.06 9.23 22.62
N GLY A 74 -0.91 10.09 22.10
CA GLY A 74 -0.55 11.37 21.52
C GLY A 74 -1.78 12.14 21.04
N LEU A 75 -1.61 13.44 20.83
CA LEU A 75 -2.59 14.25 20.13
C LEU A 75 -2.36 14.09 18.62
N THR A 76 -3.38 13.64 17.92
CA THR A 76 -3.37 13.50 16.45
C THR A 76 -4.26 14.57 15.83
N GLU A 77 -3.71 15.33 14.90
CA GLU A 77 -4.39 16.31 14.08
C GLU A 77 -4.30 15.85 12.61
N ILE A 78 -5.29 16.17 11.80
CA ILE A 78 -5.22 15.98 10.35
C ILE A 78 -5.16 17.37 9.72
N ALA A 79 -4.09 17.65 8.98
CA ALA A 79 -3.90 18.91 8.29
C ALA A 79 -4.88 19.04 7.09
N GLU A 80 -5.02 20.25 6.54
CA GLU A 80 -5.93 20.50 5.41
C GLU A 80 -5.59 19.67 4.17
N ASP A 81 -4.32 19.32 3.99
CA ASP A 81 -3.82 18.47 2.91
C ASP A 81 -3.90 16.96 3.23
N GLY A 82 -4.53 16.61 4.36
CA GLY A 82 -4.69 15.24 4.84
C GLY A 82 -3.49 14.66 5.58
N CYS A 83 -2.36 15.36 5.69
CA CYS A 83 -1.20 14.87 6.43
C CYS A 83 -1.51 14.66 7.91
N ILE A 84 -1.03 13.55 8.47
CA ILE A 84 -1.14 13.26 9.89
C ILE A 84 -0.09 14.08 10.66
N VAL A 85 -0.54 14.87 11.63
CA VAL A 85 0.29 15.67 12.52
C VAL A 85 0.17 15.13 13.92
N GLY A 86 1.29 14.74 14.54
CA GLY A 86 1.29 14.09 15.85
C GLY A 86 2.07 14.84 16.92
N THR A 87 1.52 14.93 18.12
CA THR A 87 2.24 15.36 19.33
C THR A 87 2.31 14.17 20.27
N GLY A 88 3.51 13.59 20.44
CA GLY A 88 3.70 12.37 21.23
C GLY A 88 3.77 12.63 22.72
N PHE A 89 3.12 11.77 23.53
CA PHE A 89 3.14 11.87 24.99
C PHE A 89 4.07 10.85 25.65
N ILE A 90 4.50 9.82 24.93
CA ILE A 90 5.22 8.68 25.50
C ILE A 90 6.73 8.67 25.23
N ASN A 91 7.22 9.45 24.27
CA ASN A 91 8.64 9.50 23.94
C ASN A 91 9.32 10.71 24.62
N SER A 92 9.71 10.52 25.89
CA SER A 92 10.37 11.58 26.66
C SER A 92 11.81 11.85 26.21
N ALA A 93 12.46 10.91 25.54
CA ALA A 93 13.83 11.09 25.05
C ALA A 93 13.89 11.98 23.80
N MET A 94 12.83 12.00 23.00
CA MET A 94 12.68 12.85 21.82
C MET A 94 11.22 13.34 21.77
N PRO A 95 10.88 14.36 22.57
CA PRO A 95 9.53 14.91 22.56
C PRO A 95 9.28 15.66 21.26
N LEU A 96 8.33 15.17 20.47
CA LEU A 96 7.92 15.77 19.21
C LEU A 96 6.58 16.49 19.40
N LEU A 97 6.56 17.77 19.08
CA LEU A 97 5.38 18.64 19.11
C LEU A 97 4.96 18.96 17.69
N ARG A 98 3.70 18.63 17.34
CA ARG A 98 3.13 18.85 16.00
C ARG A 98 4.05 18.36 14.88
N TYR A 99 4.59 17.17 15.05
CA TYR A 99 5.41 16.51 14.03
C TYR A 99 4.53 16.15 12.83
N VAL A 100 4.87 16.69 11.67
CA VAL A 100 4.18 16.38 10.41
C VAL A 100 4.77 15.10 9.85
N SER A 101 3.94 14.07 9.74
CA SER A 101 4.35 12.82 9.09
C SER A 101 4.15 12.91 7.57
N ASP A 102 4.76 11.97 6.83
CA ASP A 102 4.50 11.81 5.41
C ASP A 102 3.23 11.00 5.12
N ASP A 103 2.56 10.51 6.15
CA ASP A 103 1.34 9.71 6.00
C ASP A 103 0.11 10.60 5.85
N VAL A 104 -0.81 10.16 4.97
CA VAL A 104 -2.07 10.85 4.68
C VAL A 104 -3.23 10.04 5.22
N ALA A 105 -4.14 10.70 5.91
CA ALA A 105 -5.38 10.13 6.41
C ALA A 105 -6.59 10.83 5.80
N SER A 106 -7.68 10.07 5.63
CA SER A 106 -8.98 10.57 5.17
C SER A 106 -10.08 10.15 6.13
N PRO A 107 -11.07 11.01 6.44
CA PRO A 107 -12.18 10.65 7.30
C PRO A 107 -12.97 9.43 6.74
N ALA A 108 -13.30 8.49 7.61
CA ALA A 108 -14.08 7.31 7.26
C ALA A 108 -14.95 6.86 8.44
N GLY A 109 -16.26 7.11 8.39
CA GLY A 109 -17.16 6.84 9.52
C GLY A 109 -16.72 7.57 10.79
N ASP A 110 -16.54 6.83 11.88
CA ASP A 110 -16.12 7.35 13.18
C ASP A 110 -14.58 7.44 13.34
N GLY A 111 -13.82 7.20 12.26
CA GLY A 111 -12.37 7.20 12.27
C GLY A 111 -11.76 7.69 10.97
N TYR A 112 -10.61 7.14 10.63
CA TYR A 112 -9.81 7.53 9.47
C TYR A 112 -9.25 6.30 8.75
N THR A 113 -9.25 6.32 7.43
CA THR A 113 -8.37 5.46 6.63
C THR A 113 -7.01 6.12 6.50
N VAL A 114 -5.94 5.33 6.47
CA VAL A 114 -4.57 5.82 6.26
C VAL A 114 -4.05 5.23 4.96
N THR A 115 -3.81 6.08 3.98
CA THR A 115 -3.32 5.65 2.66
C THR A 115 -1.81 5.46 2.61
N GLY A 116 -1.10 5.77 3.72
CA GLY A 116 0.35 5.70 3.85
C GLY A 116 1.06 6.95 3.36
N HIS A 117 2.36 6.80 3.08
CA HIS A 117 3.22 7.93 2.71
C HIS A 117 2.68 8.68 1.49
N ARG A 118 2.77 10.01 1.55
CA ARG A 118 2.56 10.87 0.39
C ARG A 118 3.53 10.45 -0.71
N GLN A 119 3.01 9.87 -1.76
CA GLN A 119 3.80 9.45 -2.91
C GLN A 119 3.71 10.54 -3.99
N ALA A 120 4.79 10.69 -4.75
CA ALA A 120 4.77 11.53 -5.94
C ALA A 120 3.65 11.07 -6.88
N PRO A 121 2.91 11.98 -7.53
CA PRO A 121 1.88 11.59 -8.48
C PRO A 121 2.51 10.90 -9.69
N ILE A 122 1.76 9.98 -10.28
CA ILE A 122 2.12 9.40 -11.58
C ILE A 122 1.85 10.47 -12.64
N ILE A 123 2.81 10.72 -13.52
CA ILE A 123 2.70 11.76 -14.54
C ILE A 123 2.22 11.14 -15.85
N GLY A 124 1.06 11.59 -16.30
CA GLY A 124 0.48 11.18 -17.57
C GLY A 124 1.18 11.79 -18.78
N ARG A 125 0.78 11.36 -19.97
CA ARG A 125 1.43 11.77 -21.25
C ARG A 125 1.36 13.27 -21.52
N ASN A 126 0.32 13.93 -21.05
CA ASN A 126 0.12 15.37 -21.25
C ASN A 126 0.46 16.18 -19.97
N GLY A 127 1.20 15.57 -19.03
CA GLY A 127 1.56 16.20 -17.76
C GLY A 127 0.47 16.12 -16.67
N GLU A 128 -0.62 15.38 -16.89
CA GLU A 128 -1.65 15.18 -15.88
C GLU A 128 -1.11 14.40 -14.68
N HIS A 129 -1.49 14.82 -13.48
CA HIS A 129 -1.09 14.18 -12.23
C HIS A 129 -2.16 13.16 -11.79
N VAL A 130 -1.79 11.88 -11.72
CA VAL A 130 -2.67 10.81 -11.25
C VAL A 130 -2.18 10.29 -9.91
N SER A 131 -3.10 10.12 -8.97
CA SER A 131 -2.75 9.61 -7.64
C SER A 131 -2.24 8.17 -7.71
N THR A 132 -1.14 7.89 -7.02
CA THR A 132 -0.64 6.52 -6.81
C THR A 132 -1.61 5.63 -6.04
N ALA A 133 -2.54 6.20 -5.29
CA ALA A 133 -3.61 5.45 -4.63
C ALA A 133 -4.45 4.64 -5.63
N SER A 134 -4.57 5.10 -6.88
CA SER A 134 -5.25 4.35 -7.95
C SER A 134 -4.58 2.98 -8.24
N LEU A 135 -3.29 2.84 -7.96
CA LEU A 135 -2.54 1.59 -8.13
C LEU A 135 -2.59 0.66 -6.90
N CYS A 136 -3.11 1.14 -5.78
CA CYS A 136 -3.21 0.33 -4.56
C CYS A 136 -4.37 -0.67 -4.63
N ASP A 137 -5.45 -0.33 -5.34
CA ASP A 137 -6.67 -1.12 -5.43
C ASP A 137 -6.77 -1.82 -6.79
N LEU A 138 -5.88 -2.77 -7.05
CA LEU A 138 -5.95 -3.65 -8.21
C LEU A 138 -6.84 -4.86 -7.93
N ASP A 139 -7.50 -5.36 -8.97
CA ASP A 139 -8.42 -6.51 -8.90
C ASP A 139 -7.70 -7.86 -8.71
N GLU A 140 -8.44 -8.94 -8.85
CA GLU A 140 -7.94 -10.31 -8.67
C GLU A 140 -6.87 -10.72 -9.71
N SER A 141 -6.68 -9.95 -10.79
CA SER A 141 -5.69 -10.25 -11.82
C SER A 141 -4.25 -10.28 -11.27
N VAL A 142 -3.99 -9.56 -10.18
CA VAL A 142 -2.68 -9.52 -9.50
C VAL A 142 -2.50 -10.56 -8.39
N ASP A 143 -3.53 -11.32 -8.03
CA ASP A 143 -3.48 -12.29 -6.93
C ASP A 143 -2.50 -13.45 -7.20
N CYS A 144 -2.17 -13.70 -8.47
CA CYS A 144 -1.17 -14.68 -8.86
C CYS A 144 0.28 -14.22 -8.65
N LEU A 145 0.51 -12.93 -8.33
CA LEU A 145 1.83 -12.37 -8.16
C LEU A 145 2.35 -12.56 -6.73
N LEU A 146 3.67 -12.72 -6.57
CA LEU A 146 4.34 -12.69 -5.26
C LEU A 146 4.43 -11.26 -4.74
N ALA A 147 4.81 -10.35 -5.62
CA ALA A 147 4.90 -8.92 -5.38
C ALA A 147 4.97 -8.21 -6.73
N PHE A 148 4.70 -6.92 -6.72
CA PHE A 148 4.87 -6.07 -7.89
C PHE A 148 5.26 -4.65 -7.47
N GLN A 149 5.77 -3.90 -8.43
CA GLN A 149 6.24 -2.53 -8.26
C GLN A 149 6.08 -1.81 -9.59
N PHE A 150 5.64 -0.58 -9.55
CA PHE A 150 5.59 0.26 -10.74
C PHE A 150 6.85 1.11 -10.85
N VAL A 151 7.32 1.29 -12.09
CA VAL A 151 8.46 2.17 -12.40
C VAL A 151 8.00 3.15 -13.48
N GLN A 152 8.25 4.43 -13.23
CA GLN A 152 7.99 5.49 -14.19
C GLN A 152 9.29 6.23 -14.52
N GLU A 153 9.73 6.13 -15.78
CA GLU A 153 10.93 6.82 -16.31
C GLU A 153 10.56 7.91 -17.31
N GLU A 154 9.34 7.82 -17.88
CA GLU A 154 8.83 8.78 -18.85
C GLU A 154 7.36 9.11 -18.57
N PRO A 155 6.90 10.36 -18.81
CA PRO A 155 5.48 10.69 -18.72
C PRO A 155 4.62 9.82 -19.63
N GLY A 156 3.50 9.32 -19.10
CA GLY A 156 2.56 8.49 -19.85
C GLY A 156 3.00 7.05 -20.11
N ARG A 157 4.17 6.63 -19.62
CA ARG A 157 4.63 5.24 -19.66
C ARG A 157 4.82 4.70 -18.24
N LEU A 158 4.34 3.49 -17.98
CA LEU A 158 4.46 2.85 -16.68
C LEU A 158 4.83 1.39 -16.85
N VAL A 159 5.91 0.96 -16.22
CA VAL A 159 6.35 -0.44 -16.22
C VAL A 159 5.92 -1.07 -14.90
N MET A 160 5.14 -2.14 -14.95
CA MET A 160 4.82 -2.97 -13.80
C MET A 160 5.80 -4.14 -13.74
N ASN A 161 6.81 -4.02 -12.90
CA ASN A 161 7.71 -5.10 -12.57
C ASN A 161 7.05 -6.07 -11.59
N TYR A 162 7.10 -7.37 -11.85
CA TYR A 162 6.48 -8.36 -10.98
C TYR A 162 7.37 -9.54 -10.65
N LEU A 163 7.12 -10.12 -9.48
CA LEU A 163 7.67 -11.40 -9.04
C LEU A 163 6.59 -12.47 -9.09
N SER A 164 6.91 -13.61 -9.66
CA SER A 164 6.07 -14.81 -9.62
C SER A 164 6.96 -16.06 -9.68
N SER A 165 6.47 -17.21 -9.21
CA SER A 165 7.22 -18.47 -9.33
C SER A 165 7.33 -18.94 -10.78
N GLU A 166 6.27 -18.76 -11.56
CA GLU A 166 6.22 -19.11 -12.97
C GLU A 166 5.96 -17.84 -13.81
N PRO A 167 6.45 -17.78 -15.06
CA PRO A 167 6.08 -16.71 -15.98
C PRO A 167 4.56 -16.63 -16.15
N LEU A 168 4.03 -15.42 -16.28
CA LEU A 168 2.62 -15.23 -16.60
C LEU A 168 2.36 -15.58 -18.07
N GLY A 169 1.21 -16.18 -18.34
CA GLY A 169 0.70 -16.36 -19.70
C GLY A 169 0.14 -15.04 -20.28
N ASP A 170 0.03 -14.97 -21.60
CA ASP A 170 -0.44 -13.76 -22.32
C ASP A 170 -1.80 -13.27 -21.80
N GLY A 171 -2.72 -14.19 -21.49
CA GLY A 171 -4.05 -13.84 -20.95
C GLY A 171 -3.98 -13.15 -19.59
N GLN A 172 -3.05 -13.58 -18.71
CA GLN A 172 -2.85 -12.95 -17.39
C GLN A 172 -2.21 -11.56 -17.54
N ILE A 173 -1.22 -11.42 -18.44
CA ILE A 173 -0.59 -10.14 -18.76
C ILE A 173 -1.63 -9.16 -19.29
N MET A 174 -2.51 -9.60 -20.21
CA MET A 174 -3.58 -8.77 -20.75
C MET A 174 -4.59 -8.34 -19.66
N ALA A 175 -4.97 -9.23 -18.76
CA ALA A 175 -5.87 -8.91 -17.66
C ALA A 175 -5.27 -7.84 -16.72
N ILE A 176 -4.00 -8.00 -16.34
CA ILE A 176 -3.28 -7.01 -15.52
C ILE A 176 -3.19 -5.66 -16.22
N ARG A 177 -2.79 -5.63 -17.50
CA ARG A 177 -2.73 -4.39 -18.29
C ARG A 177 -4.06 -3.68 -18.34
N LYS A 178 -5.14 -4.43 -18.56
CA LYS A 178 -6.51 -3.89 -18.59
C LYS A 178 -6.87 -3.28 -17.24
N CYS A 179 -6.68 -4.00 -16.14
CA CYS A 179 -6.96 -3.52 -14.79
C CYS A 179 -6.21 -2.22 -14.49
N VAL A 180 -4.90 -2.19 -14.71
CA VAL A 180 -4.06 -1.00 -14.47
C VAL A 180 -4.49 0.17 -15.36
N SER A 181 -4.76 -0.09 -16.65
CA SER A 181 -5.21 0.94 -17.60
C SER A 181 -6.55 1.57 -17.19
N GLU A 182 -7.50 0.76 -16.74
CA GLU A 182 -8.80 1.23 -16.25
C GLU A 182 -8.65 2.12 -15.00
N LYS A 183 -7.79 1.74 -14.06
CA LYS A 183 -7.49 2.54 -12.86
C LYS A 183 -6.79 3.86 -13.19
N LEU A 184 -6.02 3.92 -14.27
CA LEU A 184 -5.30 5.11 -14.74
C LEU A 184 -6.04 5.85 -15.86
N LEU A 185 -7.32 5.59 -16.06
CA LEU A 185 -8.20 6.27 -17.05
C LEU A 185 -7.68 6.19 -18.50
N GLY A 186 -6.90 5.16 -18.83
CA GLY A 186 -6.40 4.93 -20.18
C GLY A 186 -5.27 5.87 -20.65
N SER A 187 -4.76 6.72 -19.78
CA SER A 187 -3.75 7.74 -20.14
C SER A 187 -2.31 7.23 -20.19
N PHE A 188 -2.09 5.93 -19.99
CA PHE A 188 -0.76 5.35 -19.87
C PHE A 188 -0.53 4.17 -20.80
N ASP A 189 0.69 4.07 -21.31
CA ASP A 189 1.22 2.85 -21.92
C ASP A 189 1.77 1.95 -20.80
N ILE A 190 1.17 0.76 -20.64
CA ILE A 190 1.48 -0.17 -19.54
C ILE A 190 2.30 -1.33 -20.07
N GLU A 191 3.50 -1.50 -19.55
CA GLU A 191 4.34 -2.67 -19.74
C GLU A 191 4.30 -3.55 -18.49
N VAL A 192 4.27 -4.89 -18.65
CA VAL A 192 4.26 -5.85 -17.53
C VAL A 192 5.44 -6.77 -17.70
N THR A 193 6.42 -6.68 -16.79
CA THR A 193 7.72 -7.33 -16.92
C THR A 193 8.05 -8.17 -15.70
N ARG A 194 8.44 -9.43 -15.93
CA ARG A 194 8.95 -10.30 -14.87
C ARG A 194 10.37 -9.94 -14.50
N VAL A 195 10.65 -9.80 -13.20
CA VAL A 195 11.98 -9.51 -12.69
C VAL A 195 12.40 -10.53 -11.62
N GLU A 196 13.69 -10.61 -11.33
CA GLU A 196 14.20 -11.49 -10.27
C GLU A 196 14.13 -10.82 -8.89
N ALA A 197 14.18 -9.49 -8.83
CA ALA A 197 14.08 -8.71 -7.61
C ALA A 197 13.37 -7.38 -7.88
N LEU A 198 12.68 -6.85 -6.86
CA LEU A 198 12.11 -5.51 -6.86
C LEU A 198 13.03 -4.56 -6.11
N GLU A 199 12.99 -3.28 -6.49
CA GLU A 199 13.81 -2.25 -5.87
C GLU A 199 13.34 -1.95 -4.44
N ARG A 200 14.33 -1.68 -3.60
CA ARG A 200 14.10 -1.30 -2.21
C ARG A 200 14.64 0.09 -1.94
N THR A 201 13.95 0.83 -1.09
CA THR A 201 14.44 2.09 -0.56
C THR A 201 15.73 1.87 0.25
N ALA A 202 16.48 2.94 0.54
CA ALA A 202 17.66 2.88 1.42
C ALA A 202 17.36 2.29 2.81
N ARG A 203 16.11 2.33 3.27
CA ARG A 203 15.63 1.72 4.52
C ARG A 203 15.18 0.26 4.35
N GLY A 204 15.35 -0.34 3.17
CA GLY A 204 14.98 -1.72 2.88
C GLY A 204 13.50 -1.97 2.56
N LYS A 205 12.64 -0.94 2.58
CA LYS A 205 11.22 -1.03 2.24
C LYS A 205 11.02 -1.10 0.73
N MET A 206 9.98 -1.78 0.28
CA MET A 206 9.57 -1.83 -1.11
C MET A 206 8.57 -0.70 -1.38
N ALA A 207 8.93 0.23 -2.26
CA ALA A 207 7.99 1.25 -2.72
C ALA A 207 7.05 0.66 -3.79
N LEU A 208 5.77 1.05 -3.76
CA LEU A 208 4.82 0.67 -4.82
C LEU A 208 5.19 1.34 -6.15
N LEU A 209 5.63 2.60 -6.11
CA LEU A 209 6.08 3.37 -7.26
C LEU A 209 7.53 3.80 -7.09
N VAL A 210 8.36 3.55 -8.09
CA VAL A 210 9.69 4.13 -8.27
C VAL A 210 9.60 5.12 -9.41
N GLN A 211 9.81 6.40 -9.13
CA GLN A 211 9.75 7.46 -10.13
C GLN A 211 11.15 7.97 -10.43
N ARG A 212 11.51 8.02 -11.71
CA ARG A 212 12.82 8.43 -12.23
C ARG A 212 12.65 9.48 -13.33
N LEU A 213 11.60 10.27 -13.25
CA LEU A 213 11.38 11.38 -14.18
C LEU A 213 12.48 12.42 -13.96
N GLU A 214 13.12 12.86 -15.05
CA GLU A 214 13.93 14.07 -15.03
C GLU A 214 12.96 15.25 -14.83
N VAL A 215 13.04 15.90 -13.67
CA VAL A 215 12.31 17.14 -13.43
C VAL A 215 13.13 18.24 -14.12
N GLU A 216 12.68 18.74 -15.25
CA GLU A 216 13.18 20.02 -15.77
C GLU A 216 12.80 21.09 -14.73
N GLU A 217 13.81 21.69 -14.08
CA GLU A 217 13.67 22.83 -13.15
C GLU A 217 13.24 24.10 -13.88
#